data_ff5c9da7f8f1d161ee0d671100870fa8
#
_entry.id   ff5c9da7f8f1d161ee0d671100870fa8
#
_cell.length_a   1.000
_cell.length_b   1.000
_cell.length_c   1.000
_cell.angle_alpha   90.00
_cell.angle_beta   90.00
_cell.angle_gamma   90.00
#
_symmetry.space_group_name_H-M   'P 1'
#
loop_
_entity.id
_entity.type
_entity.pdbx_description
1 polymer ?
#
loop_
_entity_poly.entity_id
_entity_poly.type
_entity_poly.pdbx_seq_one_letter_code
_entity_poly.pdbx_strand_id
1 'polypeptide(L)'
;MKTGSSDSGLNLTHERFRQLPVPVPATVDEQRRIVAEIEKQFTRLEAGVAALRRVQANLKRYRAAVLKAACEGRLVPTEAALARSPRSTKNGPHAYETGEALLARILTERRQNWQGRGQYKDPVAPETANLPPLPEGWTWASAEQICSTVASGSTPSADQLFQREGEVPFIKVYNLTFGGPLDFSVKPTFITRIIHAGRLARSKAFPGDVLTNIVGPPLGKVSIVPADFPEWNINQAIVVFRPTEAISNRLLAFWLRSDGLLARLGGTAKATAGQFNVQVTTCRKLALPVPPLAEQTRIVAEVERRLSVVDELEGVVSANLQRAIRLRQSILQKAFTGKMKP
;
A
#
# COMPACT_ATOMS: atom_id res chain seq x y z
N MET A 1 9.87 -16.00 35.84
CA MET A 1 10.84 -15.62 36.88
C MET A 1 11.94 -14.79 36.25
N LYS A 2 12.07 -13.52 36.59
CA LYS A 2 13.20 -12.67 36.18
C LYS A 2 14.42 -13.02 37.02
N THR A 3 15.52 -13.33 36.42
CA THR A 3 16.76 -13.74 37.10
C THR A 3 18.00 -13.04 36.56
N GLY A 4 17.92 -11.81 36.16
CA GLY A 4 19.09 -11.05 35.72
C GLY A 4 18.80 -9.59 35.52
N SER A 5 19.84 -8.77 35.53
CA SER A 5 19.79 -7.30 35.41
C SER A 5 19.65 -6.78 33.98
N SER A 6 19.33 -7.63 32.98
CA SER A 6 19.08 -7.19 31.63
C SER A 6 17.58 -7.11 31.34
N ASP A 7 17.13 -6.00 30.78
CA ASP A 7 15.73 -5.72 30.39
C ASP A 7 15.17 -6.64 29.28
N SER A 8 15.90 -7.65 28.84
CA SER A 8 15.59 -8.45 27.66
C SER A 8 14.93 -9.81 27.93
N GLY A 9 14.27 -10.02 29.07
CA GLY A 9 13.44 -11.21 29.24
C GLY A 9 13.76 -12.10 30.44
N LEU A 10 12.99 -13.18 30.58
CA LEU A 10 13.14 -14.22 31.60
C LEU A 10 14.44 -15.01 31.37
N ASN A 11 15.50 -14.69 32.11
CA ASN A 11 16.69 -15.50 32.13
C ASN A 11 16.52 -16.68 33.11
N LEU A 12 16.39 -17.88 32.62
CA LEU A 12 16.48 -19.10 33.43
C LEU A 12 17.95 -19.45 33.64
N THR A 13 18.41 -19.43 34.92
CA THR A 13 19.74 -19.97 35.21
C THR A 13 19.73 -21.49 35.03
N HIS A 14 20.90 -22.06 34.69
CA HIS A 14 21.06 -23.51 34.50
C HIS A 14 20.60 -24.34 35.72
N GLU A 15 20.80 -23.81 36.93
CA GLU A 15 20.37 -24.42 38.16
C GLU A 15 18.85 -24.43 38.32
N ARG A 16 18.17 -23.31 38.05
CA ARG A 16 16.70 -23.24 38.08
C ARG A 16 16.05 -24.07 36.99
N PHE A 17 16.70 -24.18 35.83
CA PHE A 17 16.22 -25.04 34.75
C PHE A 17 16.21 -26.52 35.21
N ARG A 18 17.25 -26.97 35.91
CA ARG A 18 17.33 -28.36 36.44
C ARG A 18 16.28 -28.65 37.54
N GLN A 19 15.78 -27.64 38.20
CA GLN A 19 14.78 -27.75 39.28
C GLN A 19 13.34 -27.65 38.80
N LEU A 20 13.11 -27.48 37.46
CA LEU A 20 11.75 -27.45 36.94
C LEU A 20 11.07 -28.82 37.14
N PRO A 21 9.90 -28.85 37.79
CA PRO A 21 9.15 -30.09 37.90
C PRO A 21 8.56 -30.44 36.53
N VAL A 22 8.90 -31.62 36.05
CA VAL A 22 8.36 -32.16 34.78
C VAL A 22 7.49 -33.36 35.11
N PRO A 23 6.19 -33.33 34.81
CA PRO A 23 5.33 -34.49 34.98
C PRO A 23 5.75 -35.59 34.02
N VAL A 24 6.03 -36.79 34.55
CA VAL A 24 6.46 -37.94 33.76
C VAL A 24 5.41 -39.04 33.92
N PRO A 25 4.84 -39.59 32.81
CA PRO A 25 3.94 -40.73 32.87
C PRO A 25 4.61 -41.96 33.50
N ALA A 26 3.82 -42.76 34.21
CA ALA A 26 4.30 -43.87 35.02
C ALA A 26 4.97 -44.99 34.21
N THR A 27 4.56 -45.18 32.96
CA THR A 27 5.09 -46.25 32.09
C THR A 27 5.69 -45.71 30.80
N VAL A 28 6.71 -46.41 30.30
CA VAL A 28 7.36 -46.07 29.01
C VAL A 28 6.38 -46.20 27.84
N ASP A 29 5.44 -47.12 27.92
CA ASP A 29 4.43 -47.31 26.85
C ASP A 29 3.43 -46.15 26.81
N GLU A 30 3.08 -45.54 27.96
CA GLU A 30 2.29 -44.35 28.01
C GLU A 30 3.05 -43.15 27.45
N GLN A 31 4.33 -43.00 27.77
CA GLN A 31 5.19 -41.96 27.18
C GLN A 31 5.23 -42.09 25.65
N ARG A 32 5.45 -43.28 25.10
CA ARG A 32 5.46 -43.54 23.65
C ARG A 32 4.12 -43.18 23.00
N ARG A 33 3.00 -43.55 23.62
CA ARG A 33 1.65 -43.20 23.10
C ARG A 33 1.43 -41.71 23.06
N ILE A 34 1.82 -40.96 24.12
CA ILE A 34 1.71 -39.50 24.15
C ILE A 34 2.55 -38.86 23.04
N VAL A 35 3.80 -39.32 22.89
CA VAL A 35 4.70 -38.79 21.82
C VAL A 35 4.10 -39.05 20.44
N ALA A 36 3.65 -40.26 20.17
CA ALA A 36 3.06 -40.61 18.88
C ALA A 36 1.80 -39.75 18.55
N GLU A 37 0.95 -39.49 19.55
CA GLU A 37 -0.23 -38.63 19.33
C GLU A 37 0.14 -37.13 19.16
N ILE A 38 1.15 -36.64 19.89
CA ILE A 38 1.69 -35.28 19.65
C ILE A 38 2.22 -35.17 18.22
N GLU A 39 3.06 -36.10 17.78
CA GLU A 39 3.65 -36.10 16.43
C GLU A 39 2.58 -36.15 15.35
N LYS A 40 1.57 -37.00 15.50
CA LYS A 40 0.44 -37.08 14.59
C LYS A 40 -0.34 -35.77 14.48
N GLN A 41 -0.64 -35.13 15.62
CA GLN A 41 -1.36 -33.85 15.65
C GLN A 41 -0.50 -32.72 15.08
N PHE A 42 0.79 -32.69 15.40
CA PHE A 42 1.73 -31.67 14.86
C PHE A 42 1.90 -31.81 13.35
N THR A 43 2.07 -33.02 12.83
CA THR A 43 2.17 -33.25 11.38
C THR A 43 0.95 -32.69 10.65
N ARG A 44 -0.25 -32.94 11.16
CA ARG A 44 -1.50 -32.38 10.60
C ARG A 44 -1.54 -30.86 10.68
N LEU A 45 -1.16 -30.30 11.83
CA LEU A 45 -1.15 -28.85 12.07
C LEU A 45 -0.15 -28.16 11.16
N GLU A 46 1.06 -28.72 11.02
CA GLU A 46 2.13 -28.17 10.17
C GLU A 46 1.75 -28.22 8.69
N ALA A 47 1.11 -29.29 8.25
CA ALA A 47 0.57 -29.37 6.89
C ALA A 47 -0.49 -28.29 6.63
N GLY A 48 -1.38 -28.03 7.59
CA GLY A 48 -2.36 -26.96 7.54
C GLY A 48 -1.73 -25.55 7.51
N VAL A 49 -0.74 -25.31 8.37
CA VAL A 49 0.02 -24.04 8.39
C VAL A 49 0.75 -23.81 7.07
N ALA A 50 1.37 -24.85 6.51
CA ALA A 50 2.06 -24.77 5.22
C ALA A 50 1.08 -24.44 4.09
N ALA A 51 -0.13 -25.02 4.10
CA ALA A 51 -1.19 -24.70 3.14
C ALA A 51 -1.64 -23.23 3.27
N LEU A 52 -1.89 -22.74 4.49
CA LEU A 52 -2.27 -21.33 4.73
C LEU A 52 -1.20 -20.35 4.27
N ARG A 53 0.08 -20.64 4.50
CA ARG A 53 1.19 -19.80 4.01
C ARG A 53 1.27 -19.78 2.47
N ARG A 54 0.97 -20.90 1.80
CA ARG A 54 0.88 -20.93 0.32
C ARG A 54 -0.28 -20.05 -0.18
N VAL A 55 -1.46 -20.12 0.49
CA VAL A 55 -2.59 -19.25 0.17
C VAL A 55 -2.21 -17.78 0.33
N GLN A 56 -1.57 -17.40 1.44
CA GLN A 56 -1.09 -16.03 1.69
C GLN A 56 -0.16 -15.53 0.57
N ALA A 57 0.80 -16.36 0.14
CA ALA A 57 1.69 -16.04 -0.96
C ALA A 57 0.95 -15.88 -2.30
N ASN A 58 -0.09 -16.71 -2.54
CA ASN A 58 -0.92 -16.63 -3.74
C ASN A 58 -1.78 -15.36 -3.76
N LEU A 59 -2.38 -14.97 -2.62
CA LEU A 59 -3.14 -13.74 -2.50
C LEU A 59 -2.28 -12.51 -2.81
N LYS A 60 -1.06 -12.47 -2.30
CA LYS A 60 -0.09 -11.41 -2.64
C LYS A 60 0.20 -11.35 -4.14
N ARG A 61 0.44 -12.49 -4.78
CA ARG A 61 0.65 -12.56 -6.24
C ARG A 61 -0.59 -12.14 -7.03
N TYR A 62 -1.76 -12.57 -6.60
CA TYR A 62 -3.02 -12.18 -7.24
C TYR A 62 -3.26 -10.66 -7.14
N ARG A 63 -3.02 -10.04 -5.99
CA ARG A 63 -3.09 -8.58 -5.81
C ARG A 63 -2.19 -7.86 -6.82
N ALA A 64 -0.93 -8.26 -6.93
CA ALA A 64 0.00 -7.69 -7.90
C ALA A 64 -0.46 -7.88 -9.36
N ALA A 65 -1.01 -9.06 -9.68
CA ALA A 65 -1.54 -9.36 -11.01
C ALA A 65 -2.77 -8.49 -11.36
N VAL A 66 -3.66 -8.25 -10.41
CA VAL A 66 -4.82 -7.36 -10.59
C VAL A 66 -4.37 -5.92 -10.87
N LEU A 67 -3.46 -5.38 -10.08
CA LEU A 67 -2.91 -4.03 -10.29
C LEU A 67 -2.17 -3.92 -11.62
N LYS A 68 -1.39 -4.93 -11.98
CA LYS A 68 -0.71 -4.99 -13.28
C LYS A 68 -1.71 -4.99 -14.43
N ALA A 69 -2.73 -5.85 -14.38
CA ALA A 69 -3.77 -5.92 -15.41
C ALA A 69 -4.54 -4.59 -15.55
N ALA A 70 -4.79 -3.89 -14.44
CA ALA A 70 -5.41 -2.56 -14.45
C ALA A 70 -4.52 -1.53 -15.17
N CYS A 71 -3.21 -1.53 -14.90
CA CYS A 71 -2.26 -0.61 -15.55
C CYS A 71 -2.03 -0.90 -17.03
N GLU A 72 -2.29 -2.12 -17.48
CA GLU A 72 -2.09 -2.58 -18.86
C GLU A 72 -3.41 -2.62 -19.67
N GLY A 73 -4.53 -2.14 -19.12
CA GLY A 73 -5.85 -2.12 -19.79
C GLY A 73 -6.41 -3.51 -20.07
N ARG A 74 -6.04 -4.54 -19.28
CA ARG A 74 -6.49 -5.93 -19.45
C ARG A 74 -7.49 -6.39 -18.40
N LEU A 75 -7.90 -5.48 -17.49
CA LEU A 75 -8.77 -5.83 -16.38
C LEU A 75 -10.25 -5.76 -16.73
N VAL A 76 -10.62 -4.80 -17.58
CA VAL A 76 -11.98 -4.54 -18.06
C VAL A 76 -11.94 -4.32 -19.58
N PRO A 77 -13.08 -4.47 -20.29
CA PRO A 77 -13.15 -4.09 -21.70
C PRO A 77 -12.82 -2.61 -21.90
N THR A 78 -11.95 -2.31 -22.88
CA THR A 78 -11.61 -0.92 -23.23
C THR A 78 -12.78 -0.20 -23.90
N GLU A 79 -12.80 1.14 -23.88
CA GLU A 79 -13.80 1.93 -24.62
C GLU A 79 -13.74 1.62 -26.12
N ALA A 80 -12.56 1.44 -26.68
CA ALA A 80 -12.39 1.03 -28.07
C ALA A 80 -13.03 -0.34 -28.36
N ALA A 81 -12.90 -1.31 -27.44
CA ALA A 81 -13.54 -2.61 -27.59
C ALA A 81 -15.07 -2.52 -27.46
N LEU A 82 -15.56 -1.69 -26.53
CA LEU A 82 -17.00 -1.46 -26.34
C LEU A 82 -17.62 -0.76 -27.56
N ALA A 83 -16.94 0.25 -28.11
CA ALA A 83 -17.41 0.96 -29.31
C ALA A 83 -17.55 0.05 -30.52
N ARG A 84 -16.74 -1.00 -30.61
CA ARG A 84 -16.81 -2.01 -31.69
C ARG A 84 -17.79 -3.15 -31.41
N SER A 85 -18.41 -3.20 -30.25
CA SER A 85 -19.29 -4.30 -29.88
C SER A 85 -20.62 -4.25 -30.72
N PRO A 86 -21.21 -5.41 -31.05
CA PRO A 86 -22.48 -5.47 -31.82
C PRO A 86 -23.66 -4.74 -31.14
N ARG A 87 -23.62 -4.58 -29.84
CA ARG A 87 -24.64 -3.83 -29.07
C ARG A 87 -24.53 -2.32 -29.32
N SER A 88 -23.32 -1.81 -29.50
CA SER A 88 -23.05 -0.40 -29.75
C SER A 88 -23.37 -0.04 -31.18
N THR A 89 -23.11 -0.94 -32.14
CA THR A 89 -23.32 -0.67 -33.58
C THR A 89 -24.78 -0.58 -34.00
N LYS A 90 -25.75 -1.07 -33.21
CA LYS A 90 -27.18 -0.89 -33.49
C LYS A 90 -27.65 0.58 -33.38
N ASN A 91 -26.92 1.43 -32.62
CA ASN A 91 -27.23 2.85 -32.44
C ASN A 91 -26.18 3.78 -33.13
N GLY A 92 -25.33 3.23 -34.01
CA GLY A 92 -24.20 3.95 -34.63
C GLY A 92 -22.91 3.82 -33.78
N PRO A 93 -21.75 4.19 -34.35
CA PRO A 93 -20.49 4.15 -33.64
C PRO A 93 -20.56 5.10 -32.42
N HIS A 94 -20.41 4.55 -31.24
CA HIS A 94 -20.40 5.34 -29.99
C HIS A 94 -19.09 6.11 -29.91
N ALA A 95 -19.15 7.44 -30.10
CA ALA A 95 -18.00 8.31 -29.93
C ALA A 95 -17.67 8.38 -28.43
N TYR A 96 -16.40 8.18 -28.05
CA TYR A 96 -15.90 8.34 -26.70
C TYR A 96 -14.68 9.26 -26.68
N GLU A 97 -14.47 9.95 -25.56
CA GLU A 97 -13.27 10.74 -25.33
C GLU A 97 -12.08 9.80 -25.12
N THR A 98 -11.07 9.83 -26.01
CA THR A 98 -9.85 9.05 -25.85
C THR A 98 -8.99 9.61 -24.70
N GLY A 99 -8.04 8.80 -24.19
CA GLY A 99 -7.05 9.28 -23.22
C GLY A 99 -6.20 10.44 -23.74
N GLU A 100 -5.94 10.48 -25.06
CA GLU A 100 -5.23 11.60 -25.69
C GLU A 100 -6.08 12.88 -25.68
N ALA A 101 -7.36 12.80 -26.06
CA ALA A 101 -8.29 13.93 -26.01
C ALA A 101 -8.49 14.41 -24.56
N LEU A 102 -8.62 13.49 -23.60
CA LEU A 102 -8.68 13.79 -22.17
C LEU A 102 -7.44 14.55 -21.69
N LEU A 103 -6.24 14.08 -22.05
CA LEU A 103 -4.98 14.74 -21.71
C LEU A 103 -4.89 16.15 -22.33
N ALA A 104 -5.28 16.31 -23.60
CA ALA A 104 -5.30 17.63 -24.26
C ALA A 104 -6.23 18.60 -23.54
N ARG A 105 -7.40 18.14 -23.09
CA ARG A 105 -8.34 18.92 -22.30
C ARG A 105 -7.74 19.33 -20.95
N ILE A 106 -7.13 18.39 -20.22
CA ILE A 106 -6.44 18.67 -18.94
C ILE A 106 -5.38 19.76 -19.12
N LEU A 107 -4.54 19.67 -20.15
CA LEU A 107 -3.47 20.64 -20.40
C LEU A 107 -4.01 22.00 -20.77
N THR A 108 -5.11 22.07 -21.53
CA THR A 108 -5.79 23.31 -21.88
C THR A 108 -6.38 23.99 -20.65
N GLU A 109 -7.10 23.24 -19.82
CA GLU A 109 -7.68 23.74 -18.56
C GLU A 109 -6.59 24.24 -17.60
N ARG A 110 -5.47 23.52 -17.48
CA ARG A 110 -4.33 23.95 -16.64
C ARG A 110 -3.74 25.29 -17.10
N ARG A 111 -3.62 25.49 -18.41
CA ARG A 111 -3.11 26.75 -18.96
C ARG A 111 -4.08 27.89 -18.73
N GLN A 112 -5.39 27.68 -18.93
CA GLN A 112 -6.45 28.68 -18.73
C GLN A 112 -6.57 29.09 -17.25
N ASN A 113 -6.43 28.12 -16.35
CA ASN A 113 -6.58 28.34 -14.90
C ASN A 113 -5.27 28.73 -14.20
N TRP A 114 -4.20 29.05 -14.95
CA TRP A 114 -2.92 29.42 -14.37
C TRP A 114 -3.01 30.77 -13.64
N GLN A 115 -2.73 30.74 -12.34
CA GLN A 115 -2.71 31.92 -11.46
C GLN A 115 -1.33 32.16 -10.84
N GLY A 116 -0.29 31.47 -11.33
CA GLY A 116 1.07 31.60 -10.81
C GLY A 116 1.74 32.92 -11.25
N ARG A 117 2.88 33.20 -10.65
CA ARG A 117 3.70 34.36 -11.05
C ARG A 117 4.56 34.00 -12.26
N GLY A 118 4.59 34.90 -13.27
CA GLY A 118 5.40 34.75 -14.48
C GLY A 118 4.69 34.03 -15.61
N GLN A 119 5.46 33.62 -16.64
CA GLN A 119 4.93 32.91 -17.80
C GLN A 119 4.59 31.45 -17.45
N TYR A 120 3.43 30.96 -17.92
CA TYR A 120 3.07 29.56 -17.81
C TYR A 120 4.12 28.67 -18.52
N LYS A 121 4.53 27.60 -17.84
CA LYS A 121 5.39 26.56 -18.43
C LYS A 121 4.60 25.28 -18.54
N ASP A 122 4.55 24.75 -19.75
CA ASP A 122 3.89 23.47 -19.98
C ASP A 122 4.61 22.35 -19.21
N PRO A 123 3.87 21.44 -18.58
CA PRO A 123 4.46 20.27 -17.95
C PRO A 123 5.11 19.35 -19.00
N VAL A 124 6.24 18.77 -18.62
CA VAL A 124 7.05 17.96 -19.55
C VAL A 124 6.37 16.61 -19.80
N ALA A 125 6.23 16.23 -21.06
CA ALA A 125 5.76 14.90 -21.45
C ALA A 125 6.72 13.80 -20.96
N PRO A 126 6.23 12.58 -20.71
CA PRO A 126 7.10 11.48 -20.29
C PRO A 126 7.93 10.94 -21.47
N GLU A 127 9.07 10.35 -21.14
CA GLU A 127 9.85 9.58 -22.10
C GLU A 127 9.19 8.21 -22.29
N THR A 128 8.77 7.90 -23.53
CA THR A 128 7.96 6.72 -23.82
C THR A 128 8.67 5.62 -24.61
N ALA A 129 9.89 5.87 -25.11
CA ALA A 129 10.62 4.96 -25.99
C ALA A 129 10.79 3.53 -25.45
N ASN A 130 10.90 3.39 -24.14
CA ASN A 130 11.10 2.10 -23.44
C ASN A 130 9.85 1.63 -22.66
N LEU A 131 8.68 2.22 -22.93
CA LEU A 131 7.44 1.82 -22.28
C LEU A 131 6.69 0.79 -23.14
N PRO A 132 5.91 -0.11 -22.51
CA PRO A 132 5.09 -1.06 -23.25
C PRO A 132 4.02 -0.33 -24.06
N PRO A 133 3.54 -0.94 -25.16
CA PRO A 133 2.42 -0.39 -25.91
C PRO A 133 1.16 -0.32 -25.03
N LEU A 134 0.38 0.73 -25.20
CA LEU A 134 -0.90 0.91 -24.52
C LEU A 134 -2.05 0.36 -25.36
N PRO A 135 -3.18 0.02 -24.72
CA PRO A 135 -4.42 -0.27 -25.44
C PRO A 135 -4.87 0.92 -26.28
N GLU A 136 -5.62 0.62 -27.34
CA GLU A 136 -6.24 1.65 -28.18
C GLU A 136 -7.11 2.59 -27.35
N GLY A 137 -6.98 3.88 -27.58
CA GLY A 137 -7.69 4.93 -26.85
C GLY A 137 -7.00 5.38 -25.56
N TRP A 138 -5.88 4.77 -25.15
CA TRP A 138 -5.07 5.22 -24.02
C TRP A 138 -3.90 6.09 -24.48
N THR A 139 -3.34 6.88 -23.57
CA THR A 139 -2.11 7.65 -23.81
C THR A 139 -1.19 7.63 -22.61
N TRP A 140 0.11 7.87 -22.82
CA TRP A 140 1.05 8.11 -21.75
C TRP A 140 1.05 9.58 -21.35
N ALA A 141 1.01 9.85 -20.04
CA ALA A 141 1.20 11.19 -19.51
C ALA A 141 2.20 11.17 -18.34
N SER A 142 2.90 12.27 -18.14
CA SER A 142 3.68 12.43 -16.90
C SER A 142 2.79 12.75 -15.72
N ALA A 143 3.21 12.40 -14.51
CA ALA A 143 2.49 12.79 -13.30
C ALA A 143 2.34 14.31 -13.21
N GLU A 144 3.29 15.10 -13.72
CA GLU A 144 3.20 16.55 -13.78
C GLU A 144 2.10 17.03 -14.72
N GLN A 145 1.80 16.31 -15.80
CA GLN A 145 0.71 16.66 -16.73
C GLN A 145 -0.67 16.44 -16.12
N ILE A 146 -0.87 15.37 -15.37
CA ILE A 146 -2.18 14.95 -14.84
C ILE A 146 -2.43 15.31 -13.38
N CYS A 147 -1.43 15.86 -12.68
CA CYS A 147 -1.57 16.35 -11.31
C CYS A 147 -1.38 17.87 -11.26
N SER A 148 -2.21 18.57 -10.53
CA SER A 148 -2.05 20.00 -10.26
C SER A 148 -0.86 20.27 -9.34
N THR A 149 -0.50 19.28 -8.50
CA THR A 149 0.63 19.35 -7.57
C THR A 149 1.35 18.00 -7.51
N VAL A 150 2.69 18.03 -7.63
CA VAL A 150 3.60 16.94 -7.27
C VAL A 150 4.75 17.55 -6.48
N ALA A 151 4.72 17.39 -5.16
CA ALA A 151 5.66 18.03 -4.25
C ALA A 151 5.99 17.15 -3.04
N SER A 152 7.20 17.26 -2.51
CA SER A 152 7.55 16.64 -1.23
C SER A 152 7.21 17.54 -0.06
N GLY A 153 7.03 16.92 1.10
CA GLY A 153 6.85 17.64 2.34
C GLY A 153 8.15 18.28 2.87
N SER A 154 8.02 18.85 4.04
CA SER A 154 9.13 19.38 4.83
C SER A 154 8.86 19.10 6.31
N THR A 155 9.92 18.91 7.09
CA THR A 155 9.77 18.64 8.53
C THR A 155 10.21 19.86 9.33
N PRO A 156 9.37 20.36 10.25
CA PRO A 156 9.77 21.41 11.18
C PRO A 156 10.71 20.83 12.26
N SER A 157 11.27 21.69 13.11
CA SER A 157 12.06 21.27 14.27
C SER A 157 11.21 20.46 15.27
N ALA A 158 11.87 19.63 16.08
CA ALA A 158 11.20 18.69 16.96
C ALA A 158 10.29 19.36 18.01
N ASP A 159 10.64 20.55 18.48
CA ASP A 159 9.88 21.37 19.42
C ASP A 159 8.57 21.92 18.82
N GLN A 160 8.43 21.89 17.50
CA GLN A 160 7.24 22.31 16.75
C GLN A 160 6.30 21.15 16.38
N LEU A 161 6.59 19.95 16.86
CA LEU A 161 5.79 18.75 16.63
C LEU A 161 5.10 18.32 17.93
N PHE A 162 3.77 18.35 17.92
CA PHE A 162 2.94 18.01 19.06
C PHE A 162 2.40 16.58 18.90
N GLN A 163 2.43 15.79 19.97
CA GLN A 163 1.94 14.42 19.96
C GLN A 163 0.50 14.37 20.46
N ARG A 164 -0.33 13.52 19.83
CA ARG A 164 -1.72 13.22 20.17
C ARG A 164 -2.75 14.31 19.88
N GLU A 165 -2.44 15.58 20.05
CA GLU A 165 -3.37 16.70 19.85
C GLU A 165 -2.67 17.91 19.25
N GLY A 166 -3.40 18.77 18.55
CA GLY A 166 -2.91 19.98 17.90
C GLY A 166 -3.87 20.50 16.84
N GLU A 167 -3.45 21.54 16.12
CA GLU A 167 -4.35 22.26 15.20
C GLU A 167 -4.41 21.65 13.80
N VAL A 168 -3.26 21.19 13.27
CA VAL A 168 -3.15 20.61 11.92
C VAL A 168 -2.40 19.30 11.98
N PRO A 169 -2.98 18.20 11.47
CA PRO A 169 -2.31 16.90 11.46
C PRO A 169 -1.11 16.89 10.51
N PHE A 170 -0.02 16.24 10.99
CA PHE A 170 1.26 16.14 10.30
C PHE A 170 1.59 14.68 10.01
N ILE A 171 1.46 14.28 8.74
CA ILE A 171 1.63 12.91 8.27
C ILE A 171 3.12 12.58 8.16
N LYS A 172 3.50 11.44 8.72
CA LYS A 172 4.82 10.83 8.59
C LYS A 172 4.73 9.48 7.89
N VAL A 173 5.84 8.96 7.36
CA VAL A 173 5.88 7.70 6.57
C VAL A 173 5.24 6.51 7.29
N TYR A 174 5.27 6.46 8.60
CA TYR A 174 4.66 5.37 9.37
C TYR A 174 3.12 5.42 9.38
N ASN A 175 2.52 6.57 9.00
CA ASN A 175 1.07 6.68 8.82
C ASN A 175 0.61 6.16 7.46
N LEU A 176 1.51 6.03 6.47
CA LEU A 176 1.20 5.43 5.18
C LEU A 176 1.19 3.91 5.27
N THR A 177 0.26 3.26 4.57
CA THR A 177 0.13 1.81 4.51
C THR A 177 0.47 1.27 3.11
N PHE A 178 0.66 -0.05 2.98
CA PHE A 178 0.95 -0.70 1.69
C PHE A 178 -0.28 -0.95 0.81
N GLY A 179 -1.41 -0.47 1.18
CA GLY A 179 -2.59 -0.72 0.35
C GLY A 179 -3.90 -0.45 1.02
N GLY A 180 -3.83 0.20 2.13
CA GLY A 180 -4.99 0.58 2.89
C GLY A 180 -5.12 2.09 3.04
N PRO A 181 -6.09 2.54 3.82
CA PRO A 181 -6.25 3.93 4.19
C PRO A 181 -5.02 4.45 4.95
N LEU A 182 -4.90 5.77 5.03
CA LEU A 182 -3.96 6.42 5.94
C LEU A 182 -4.30 6.01 7.38
N ASP A 183 -3.30 5.57 8.15
CA ASP A 183 -3.47 5.25 9.57
C ASP A 183 -2.86 6.34 10.45
N PHE A 184 -3.65 7.32 10.77
CA PHE A 184 -3.23 8.42 11.63
C PHE A 184 -3.30 8.08 13.13
N SER A 185 -3.83 6.92 13.52
CA SER A 185 -3.83 6.45 14.92
C SER A 185 -2.42 6.08 15.40
N VAL A 186 -1.52 5.75 14.46
CA VAL A 186 -0.12 5.43 14.75
C VAL A 186 0.65 6.72 15.03
N LYS A 187 0.97 6.98 16.29
CA LYS A 187 1.75 8.14 16.75
C LYS A 187 1.25 9.46 16.11
N PRO A 188 -0.01 9.84 16.31
CA PRO A 188 -0.58 11.04 15.71
C PRO A 188 0.27 12.25 16.10
N THR A 189 0.66 13.01 15.08
CA THR A 189 1.54 14.18 15.24
C THR A 189 0.84 15.39 14.63
N PHE A 190 0.98 16.55 15.26
CA PHE A 190 0.33 17.80 14.85
C PHE A 190 1.34 18.94 14.80
N ILE A 191 0.97 20.01 14.09
CA ILE A 191 1.68 21.30 14.03
C ILE A 191 0.70 22.43 14.25
N THR A 192 1.21 23.63 14.53
CA THR A 192 0.39 24.84 14.63
C THR A 192 -0.04 25.36 13.25
N ARG A 193 -1.16 26.10 13.18
CA ARG A 193 -1.60 26.79 11.94
C ARG A 193 -0.56 27.78 11.42
N ILE A 194 0.18 28.43 12.29
CA ILE A 194 1.24 29.37 11.93
C ILE A 194 2.34 28.67 11.12
N ILE A 195 2.81 27.52 11.59
CA ILE A 195 3.83 26.70 10.89
C ILE A 195 3.26 26.16 9.58
N HIS A 196 2.03 25.65 9.60
CA HIS A 196 1.34 25.12 8.43
C HIS A 196 1.14 26.16 7.32
N ALA A 197 0.67 27.37 7.65
CA ALA A 197 0.41 28.42 6.68
C ALA A 197 1.68 29.16 6.23
N GLY A 198 2.73 29.17 7.06
CA GLY A 198 3.99 29.86 6.81
C GLY A 198 5.04 28.92 6.21
N ARG A 199 5.96 28.42 7.04
CA ARG A 199 7.12 27.64 6.63
C ARG A 199 6.74 26.38 5.82
N LEU A 200 5.63 25.73 6.15
CA LEU A 200 5.17 24.48 5.53
C LEU A 200 4.04 24.69 4.51
N ALA A 201 3.81 25.90 4.03
CA ALA A 201 2.74 26.20 3.07
C ALA A 201 2.82 25.37 1.76
N ARG A 202 4.04 24.96 1.36
CA ARG A 202 4.25 24.15 0.15
C ARG A 202 3.99 22.65 0.32
N SER A 203 3.89 22.18 1.54
CA SER A 203 3.69 20.77 1.87
C SER A 203 2.28 20.45 2.39
N LYS A 204 1.33 21.31 2.09
CA LYS A 204 -0.08 21.09 2.38
C LYS A 204 -0.62 19.93 1.57
N ALA A 205 -1.35 19.04 2.25
CA ALA A 205 -2.14 18.00 1.63
C ALA A 205 -3.62 18.20 1.97
N PHE A 206 -4.49 17.79 1.05
CA PHE A 206 -5.93 17.94 1.16
C PHE A 206 -6.64 16.59 1.00
N PRO A 207 -7.87 16.43 1.48
CA PRO A 207 -8.68 15.25 1.20
C PRO A 207 -8.66 14.86 -0.28
N GLY A 208 -8.41 13.59 -0.55
CA GLY A 208 -8.31 13.08 -1.92
C GLY A 208 -6.91 13.11 -2.54
N ASP A 209 -5.95 13.84 -1.97
CA ASP A 209 -4.54 13.77 -2.41
C ASP A 209 -3.98 12.35 -2.22
N VAL A 210 -3.12 11.92 -3.15
CA VAL A 210 -2.45 10.63 -3.08
C VAL A 210 -1.03 10.82 -2.58
N LEU A 211 -0.69 10.12 -1.51
CA LEU A 211 0.61 10.20 -0.86
C LEU A 211 1.43 8.94 -1.11
N THR A 212 2.73 9.08 -1.36
CA THR A 212 3.66 7.94 -1.38
C THR A 212 4.97 8.30 -0.70
N ASN A 213 5.65 7.30 -0.10
CA ASN A 213 6.98 7.52 0.45
C ASN A 213 8.05 7.48 -0.64
N ILE A 214 9.00 8.42 -0.54
CA ILE A 214 10.16 8.52 -1.42
C ILE A 214 11.48 8.18 -0.72
N VAL A 215 11.44 7.95 0.57
CA VAL A 215 12.60 7.53 1.39
C VAL A 215 12.26 6.20 2.06
N GLY A 216 13.17 5.27 2.07
CA GLY A 216 13.03 3.97 2.71
C GLY A 216 13.97 2.96 2.12
N PRO A 217 14.09 1.73 2.67
CA PRO A 217 13.29 0.57 2.35
C PRO A 217 12.20 0.32 3.39
N PRO A 218 11.04 -0.22 2.97
CA PRO A 218 10.60 -0.39 1.60
C PRO A 218 9.88 0.86 1.04
N LEU A 219 10.01 1.08 -0.28
CA LEU A 219 9.15 1.99 -1.02
C LEU A 219 7.79 1.33 -1.29
N GLY A 220 6.80 2.13 -1.74
CA GLY A 220 5.50 1.61 -2.18
C GLY A 220 4.38 1.69 -1.14
N LYS A 221 4.59 2.41 -0.04
CA LYS A 221 3.48 2.83 0.80
C LYS A 221 2.70 3.91 0.05
N VAL A 222 1.40 3.69 -0.16
CA VAL A 222 0.52 4.63 -0.85
C VAL A 222 -0.79 4.74 -0.10
N SER A 223 -1.18 5.96 0.25
CA SER A 223 -2.46 6.23 0.92
C SER A 223 -3.13 7.45 0.33
N ILE A 224 -4.45 7.49 0.35
CA ILE A 224 -5.25 8.67 -0.01
C ILE A 224 -5.54 9.43 1.28
N VAL A 225 -5.39 10.76 1.24
CA VAL A 225 -5.67 11.64 2.38
C VAL A 225 -7.16 11.60 2.69
N PRO A 226 -7.57 11.25 3.91
CA PRO A 226 -8.97 11.17 4.31
C PRO A 226 -9.56 12.56 4.58
N ALA A 227 -10.88 12.61 4.70
CA ALA A 227 -11.65 13.85 4.94
C ALA A 227 -11.81 14.22 6.43
N ASP A 228 -11.12 13.51 7.34
CA ASP A 228 -11.24 13.76 8.79
C ASP A 228 -10.80 15.17 9.20
N PHE A 229 -9.90 15.75 8.43
CA PHE A 229 -9.46 17.14 8.59
C PHE A 229 -9.48 17.85 7.24
N PRO A 230 -9.78 19.15 7.18
CA PRO A 230 -9.84 19.91 5.93
C PRO A 230 -8.46 20.13 5.30
N GLU A 231 -7.42 20.20 6.11
CA GLU A 231 -6.04 20.39 5.69
C GLU A 231 -5.11 19.50 6.52
N TRP A 232 -4.07 19.00 5.86
CA TRP A 232 -3.01 18.18 6.43
C TRP A 232 -1.65 18.74 6.02
N ASN A 233 -0.60 18.27 6.67
CA ASN A 233 0.76 18.53 6.21
C ASN A 233 1.58 17.23 6.20
N ILE A 234 2.65 17.19 5.42
CA ILE A 234 3.44 15.97 5.20
C ILE A 234 4.93 16.23 5.44
N ASN A 235 5.66 15.20 5.88
CA ASN A 235 7.10 15.28 6.06
C ASN A 235 7.88 15.14 4.73
N GLN A 236 9.19 15.45 4.74
CA GLN A 236 10.05 15.42 3.56
C GLN A 236 10.22 14.04 2.91
N ALA A 237 9.90 12.97 3.60
CA ALA A 237 9.99 11.60 3.07
C ALA A 237 8.74 11.15 2.31
N ILE A 238 7.76 12.04 2.16
CA ILE A 238 6.49 11.81 1.45
C ILE A 238 6.38 12.78 0.29
N VAL A 239 5.86 12.30 -0.84
CA VAL A 239 5.38 13.12 -1.97
C VAL A 239 3.87 13.07 -2.03
N VAL A 240 3.28 14.26 -2.21
CA VAL A 240 1.87 14.43 -2.56
C VAL A 240 1.71 14.47 -4.08
N PHE A 241 0.73 13.74 -4.57
CA PHE A 241 0.18 13.83 -5.92
C PHE A 241 -1.26 14.28 -5.80
N ARG A 242 -1.57 15.43 -6.34
CA ARG A 242 -2.93 15.97 -6.41
C ARG A 242 -3.43 15.85 -7.85
N PRO A 243 -4.16 14.78 -8.20
CA PRO A 243 -4.68 14.64 -9.54
C PRO A 243 -5.65 15.76 -9.88
N THR A 244 -5.77 16.06 -11.17
CA THR A 244 -6.86 16.90 -11.68
C THR A 244 -8.18 16.15 -11.56
N GLU A 245 -9.32 16.83 -11.63
CA GLU A 245 -10.66 16.23 -11.52
C GLU A 245 -10.93 15.15 -12.59
N ALA A 246 -10.25 15.25 -13.74
CA ALA A 246 -10.34 14.28 -14.82
C ALA A 246 -9.58 12.96 -14.58
N ILE A 247 -8.83 12.86 -13.49
CA ILE A 247 -8.06 11.67 -13.12
C ILE A 247 -8.51 11.15 -11.75
N SER A 248 -8.97 9.91 -11.72
CA SER A 248 -9.34 9.26 -10.46
C SER A 248 -8.14 9.13 -9.53
N ASN A 249 -8.25 9.67 -8.32
CA ASN A 249 -7.24 9.52 -7.27
C ASN A 249 -7.03 8.04 -6.86
N ARG A 250 -8.09 7.21 -6.91
CA ARG A 250 -8.01 5.77 -6.65
C ARG A 250 -7.21 5.06 -7.72
N LEU A 251 -7.45 5.41 -9.00
CA LEU A 251 -6.67 4.85 -10.11
C LEU A 251 -5.20 5.26 -10.00
N LEU A 252 -4.92 6.52 -9.69
CA LEU A 252 -3.56 7.01 -9.43
C LEU A 252 -2.89 6.24 -8.28
N ALA A 253 -3.61 5.99 -7.19
CA ALA A 253 -3.10 5.19 -6.09
C ALA A 253 -2.79 3.73 -6.51
N PHE A 254 -3.60 3.12 -7.37
CA PHE A 254 -3.33 1.78 -7.92
C PHE A 254 -2.08 1.77 -8.81
N TRP A 255 -1.89 2.77 -9.65
CA TRP A 255 -0.67 2.91 -10.45
C TRP A 255 0.57 3.02 -9.58
N LEU A 256 0.56 3.90 -8.57
CA LEU A 256 1.69 4.10 -7.66
C LEU A 256 2.02 2.85 -6.83
N ARG A 257 1.09 1.92 -6.69
CA ARG A 257 1.26 0.63 -5.99
C ARG A 257 1.67 -0.52 -6.91
N SER A 258 1.64 -0.32 -8.23
CA SER A 258 1.97 -1.38 -9.18
C SER A 258 3.48 -1.66 -9.18
N ASP A 259 3.85 -2.95 -9.22
CA ASP A 259 5.25 -3.38 -9.19
C ASP A 259 6.06 -2.76 -10.33
N GLY A 260 5.48 -2.60 -11.52
CA GLY A 260 6.14 -2.00 -12.66
C GLY A 260 6.49 -0.53 -12.45
N LEU A 261 5.65 0.23 -11.74
CA LEU A 261 5.92 1.62 -11.41
C LEU A 261 6.92 1.73 -10.26
N LEU A 262 6.77 0.89 -9.24
CA LEU A 262 7.71 0.82 -8.11
C LEU A 262 9.13 0.43 -8.57
N ALA A 263 9.26 -0.50 -9.52
CA ALA A 263 10.55 -0.85 -10.12
C ALA A 263 11.19 0.34 -10.85
N ARG A 264 10.40 1.14 -11.57
CA ARG A 264 10.90 2.36 -12.24
C ARG A 264 11.33 3.42 -11.23
N LEU A 265 10.58 3.63 -10.15
CA LEU A 265 10.97 4.54 -9.06
C LEU A 265 12.24 4.04 -8.36
N GLY A 266 12.31 2.75 -8.03
CA GLY A 266 13.46 2.14 -7.37
C GLY A 266 14.73 2.16 -8.21
N GLY A 267 14.62 1.95 -9.54
CA GLY A 267 15.76 1.98 -10.47
C GLY A 267 16.40 3.38 -10.63
N THR A 268 15.66 4.44 -10.31
CA THR A 268 16.17 5.83 -10.33
C THR A 268 16.62 6.33 -8.95
N ALA A 269 16.36 5.54 -7.89
CA ALA A 269 16.70 5.93 -6.54
C ALA A 269 18.22 5.87 -6.31
N LYS A 270 18.79 6.93 -5.79
CA LYS A 270 20.17 6.89 -5.29
C LYS A 270 20.19 6.10 -3.98
N ALA A 271 20.87 4.95 -3.98
CA ALA A 271 21.15 4.20 -2.77
C ALA A 271 22.31 4.85 -2.02
N THR A 272 22.03 5.49 -0.89
CA THR A 272 23.05 6.01 0.02
C THR A 272 22.90 5.29 1.35
N ALA A 273 23.92 4.56 1.78
CA ALA A 273 23.94 3.79 3.03
C ALA A 273 22.73 2.84 3.22
N GLY A 274 22.29 2.17 2.14
CA GLY A 274 21.16 1.22 2.19
C GLY A 274 19.77 1.86 2.22
N GLN A 275 19.66 3.18 2.10
CA GLN A 275 18.40 3.90 1.97
C GLN A 275 18.17 4.34 0.53
N PHE A 276 16.97 4.04 0.01
CA PHE A 276 16.50 4.60 -1.26
C PHE A 276 16.01 6.03 -1.03
N ASN A 277 16.45 6.95 -1.88
CA ASN A 277 15.95 8.32 -1.90
C ASN A 277 15.58 8.69 -3.34
N VAL A 278 14.27 8.77 -3.60
CA VAL A 278 13.73 9.16 -4.90
C VAL A 278 13.56 10.67 -4.94
N GLN A 279 14.05 11.31 -6.00
CA GLN A 279 13.90 12.75 -6.16
C GLN A 279 12.47 13.11 -6.60
N VAL A 280 11.94 14.24 -6.14
CA VAL A 280 10.61 14.75 -6.55
C VAL A 280 10.53 14.98 -8.06
N THR A 281 11.64 15.39 -8.69
CA THR A 281 11.73 15.55 -10.15
C THR A 281 11.48 14.25 -10.89
N THR A 282 11.94 13.11 -10.35
CA THR A 282 11.63 11.78 -10.88
C THR A 282 10.14 11.48 -10.73
N CYS A 283 9.55 11.82 -9.58
CA CYS A 283 8.11 11.64 -9.36
C CYS A 283 7.26 12.44 -10.36
N ARG A 284 7.67 13.68 -10.69
CA ARG A 284 6.99 14.52 -11.68
C ARG A 284 7.02 13.92 -13.09
N LYS A 285 8.16 13.36 -13.50
CA LYS A 285 8.37 12.76 -14.82
C LYS A 285 7.82 11.34 -14.94
N LEU A 286 7.24 10.79 -13.88
CA LEU A 286 6.75 9.43 -13.86
C LEU A 286 5.68 9.22 -14.93
N ALA A 287 5.94 8.31 -15.88
CA ALA A 287 5.00 7.98 -16.94
C ALA A 287 3.86 7.12 -16.40
N LEU A 288 2.64 7.59 -16.60
CA LEU A 288 1.39 6.98 -16.14
C LEU A 288 0.48 6.74 -17.37
N PRO A 289 -0.16 5.57 -17.47
CA PRO A 289 -1.09 5.30 -18.57
C PRO A 289 -2.44 5.97 -18.26
N VAL A 290 -2.96 6.74 -19.20
CA VAL A 290 -4.22 7.49 -19.05
C VAL A 290 -5.30 6.87 -19.92
N PRO A 291 -6.27 6.13 -19.35
CA PRO A 291 -7.44 5.65 -20.06
C PRO A 291 -8.50 6.73 -20.20
N PRO A 292 -9.49 6.54 -21.10
CA PRO A 292 -10.73 7.30 -21.14
C PRO A 292 -11.41 7.39 -19.77
N LEU A 293 -12.06 8.52 -19.46
CA LEU A 293 -12.65 8.76 -18.14
C LEU A 293 -13.66 7.68 -17.70
N ALA A 294 -14.53 7.24 -18.61
CA ALA A 294 -15.49 6.17 -18.33
C ALA A 294 -14.79 4.83 -18.01
N GLU A 295 -13.66 4.56 -18.66
CA GLU A 295 -12.86 3.36 -18.41
C GLU A 295 -12.15 3.43 -17.04
N GLN A 296 -11.67 4.62 -16.64
CA GLN A 296 -11.11 4.82 -15.28
C GLN A 296 -12.10 4.36 -14.19
N THR A 297 -13.37 4.75 -14.33
CA THR A 297 -14.42 4.36 -13.37
C THR A 297 -14.61 2.85 -13.31
N ARG A 298 -14.65 2.18 -14.48
CA ARG A 298 -14.80 0.70 -14.53
C ARG A 298 -13.57 -0.02 -13.97
N ILE A 299 -12.37 0.46 -14.28
CA ILE A 299 -11.13 -0.10 -13.74
C ILE A 299 -11.12 0.00 -12.23
N VAL A 300 -11.44 1.17 -11.68
CA VAL A 300 -11.48 1.39 -10.22
C VAL A 300 -12.47 0.43 -9.55
N ALA A 301 -13.70 0.37 -10.06
CA ALA A 301 -14.73 -0.52 -9.50
C ALA A 301 -14.30 -1.99 -9.51
N GLU A 302 -13.70 -2.47 -10.61
CA GLU A 302 -13.28 -3.87 -10.72
C GLU A 302 -12.04 -4.18 -9.86
N VAL A 303 -11.06 -3.25 -9.75
CA VAL A 303 -9.93 -3.41 -8.83
C VAL A 303 -10.44 -3.50 -7.39
N GLU A 304 -11.30 -2.57 -6.97
CA GLU A 304 -11.85 -2.55 -5.61
C GLU A 304 -12.63 -3.84 -5.29
N ARG A 305 -13.48 -4.27 -6.21
CA ARG A 305 -14.22 -5.53 -6.07
C ARG A 305 -13.29 -6.73 -5.88
N ARG A 306 -12.22 -6.84 -6.64
CA ARG A 306 -11.25 -7.95 -6.51
C ARG A 306 -10.41 -7.84 -5.26
N LEU A 307 -9.94 -6.63 -4.94
CA LEU A 307 -9.08 -6.45 -3.77
C LEU A 307 -9.83 -6.57 -2.45
N SER A 308 -11.12 -6.21 -2.38
CA SER A 308 -11.93 -6.46 -1.18
C SER A 308 -12.04 -7.94 -0.82
N VAL A 309 -12.20 -8.81 -1.84
CA VAL A 309 -12.18 -10.27 -1.64
C VAL A 309 -10.81 -10.75 -1.16
N VAL A 310 -9.73 -10.19 -1.70
CA VAL A 310 -8.37 -10.52 -1.24
C VAL A 310 -8.17 -10.11 0.22
N ASP A 311 -8.60 -8.91 0.61
CA ASP A 311 -8.48 -8.40 1.98
C ASP A 311 -9.25 -9.28 2.98
N GLU A 312 -10.46 -9.71 2.63
CA GLU A 312 -11.26 -10.65 3.43
C GLU A 312 -10.54 -12.00 3.61
N LEU A 313 -10.04 -12.58 2.51
CA LEU A 313 -9.31 -13.85 2.56
C LEU A 313 -7.99 -13.74 3.35
N GLU A 314 -7.25 -12.63 3.24
CA GLU A 314 -6.05 -12.36 4.04
C GLU A 314 -6.40 -12.31 5.54
N GLY A 315 -7.52 -11.68 5.90
CA GLY A 315 -8.03 -11.67 7.27
C GLY A 315 -8.32 -13.08 7.80
N VAL A 316 -9.02 -13.91 7.01
CA VAL A 316 -9.32 -15.31 7.36
C VAL A 316 -8.05 -16.15 7.52
N VAL A 317 -7.10 -16.02 6.60
CA VAL A 317 -5.81 -16.72 6.65
C VAL A 317 -5.02 -16.32 7.89
N SER A 318 -4.93 -15.02 8.19
CA SER A 318 -4.25 -14.51 9.38
C SER A 318 -4.87 -15.06 10.67
N ALA A 319 -6.19 -15.02 10.80
CA ALA A 319 -6.90 -15.55 11.95
C ALA A 319 -6.65 -17.07 12.15
N ASN A 320 -6.62 -17.83 11.06
CA ASN A 320 -6.35 -19.28 11.12
C ASN A 320 -4.88 -19.59 11.48
N LEU A 321 -3.91 -18.80 11.01
CA LEU A 321 -2.51 -18.92 11.44
C LEU A 321 -2.35 -18.66 12.94
N GLN A 322 -3.04 -17.63 13.47
CA GLN A 322 -3.06 -17.36 14.91
C GLN A 322 -3.74 -18.49 15.71
N ARG A 323 -4.82 -19.06 15.16
CA ARG A 323 -5.49 -20.24 15.76
C ARG A 323 -4.56 -21.44 15.80
N ALA A 324 -3.76 -21.67 14.75
CA ALA A 324 -2.80 -22.77 14.68
C ALA A 324 -1.72 -22.66 15.78
N ILE A 325 -1.22 -21.44 16.06
CA ILE A 325 -0.28 -21.20 17.16
C ILE A 325 -0.91 -21.58 18.50
N ARG A 326 -2.15 -21.13 18.76
CA ARG A 326 -2.87 -21.46 20.00
C ARG A 326 -3.17 -22.96 20.13
N LEU A 327 -3.51 -23.62 19.03
CA LEU A 327 -3.75 -25.05 18.99
C LEU A 327 -2.49 -25.85 19.33
N ARG A 328 -1.31 -25.45 18.79
CA ARG A 328 -0.04 -26.06 19.15
C ARG A 328 0.24 -25.99 20.64
N GLN A 329 0.01 -24.82 21.27
CA GLN A 329 0.16 -24.65 22.71
C GLN A 329 -0.81 -25.52 23.49
N SER A 330 -2.09 -25.63 23.07
CA SER A 330 -3.11 -26.45 23.70
C SER A 330 -2.79 -27.96 23.61
N ILE A 331 -2.24 -28.45 22.50
CA ILE A 331 -1.79 -29.84 22.34
C ILE A 331 -0.71 -30.15 23.37
N LEU A 332 0.32 -29.31 23.45
CA LEU A 332 1.40 -29.49 24.46
C LEU A 332 0.86 -29.43 25.88
N GLN A 333 -0.01 -28.47 26.20
CA GLN A 333 -0.60 -28.33 27.53
C GLN A 333 -1.39 -29.61 27.91
N LYS A 334 -2.21 -30.15 26.99
CA LYS A 334 -2.96 -31.41 27.23
C LYS A 334 -2.01 -32.58 27.46
N ALA A 335 -0.92 -32.69 26.68
CA ALA A 335 0.07 -33.74 26.83
C ALA A 335 0.73 -33.71 28.21
N PHE A 336 1.19 -32.52 28.64
CA PHE A 336 1.88 -32.38 29.93
C PHE A 336 0.96 -32.34 31.17
N THR A 337 -0.38 -32.22 30.97
CA THR A 337 -1.35 -32.29 32.07
C THR A 337 -2.06 -33.63 32.17
N GLY A 338 -1.66 -34.66 31.41
CA GLY A 338 -2.30 -35.99 31.40
C GLY A 338 -3.71 -35.99 30.81
N LYS A 339 -4.11 -34.91 30.08
CA LYS A 339 -5.46 -34.77 29.48
C LYS A 339 -5.50 -35.20 28.01
N MET A 340 -4.41 -35.75 27.47
CA MET A 340 -4.38 -36.26 26.12
C MET A 340 -5.04 -37.61 26.11
N LYS A 341 -6.28 -37.68 25.59
CA LYS A 341 -6.96 -38.95 25.36
C LYS A 341 -6.40 -39.57 24.05
N PRO A 342 -6.22 -40.88 24.01
CA PRO A 342 -5.75 -41.60 22.82
C PRO A 342 -6.69 -41.44 21.61
#